data_555f700f7c15e3a5aac224bf78e120b2
#
_entry.id   555f700f7c15e3a5aac224bf78e120b2
#
_cell.length_a   1.000
_cell.length_b   1.000
_cell.length_c   1.000
_cell.angle_alpha   90.00
_cell.angle_beta   90.00
_cell.angle_gamma   90.00
#
_symmetry.space_group_name_H-M   'P 1'
#
loop_
_entity.id
_entity.type
_entity.pdbx_description
1 polymer ?
#
loop_
_entity_poly.entity_id
_entity_poly.type
_entity_poly.pdbx_seq_one_letter_code
_entity_poly.pdbx_strand_id
1 'polypeptide(L)'
;MITLAEIMPLPRLFLDARYGVALPASRATHVVRDGDTFELFSDGAKVLVKAYATPCHTRDSICFFVEDERSEDTLAQSPHGLKEGADGEKKRGVFTGDTLFISGCGRFFEGQAEDMHRALNVVLRQLPLDTLVYCGHEYTASNVAFSAAVLPHAPGIQRLVSDVRAGRNGGVTTGLYTLSDELQHNPFMMVEDADTQKAIGGTDAITTMHALREAKNQGTLRIRL
;
A
#
# COMPACT_ATOMS: atom_id res chain seq x y z
N MET A 1 -1.94 -2.90 14.57
CA MET A 1 -2.73 -3.23 13.36
C MET A 1 -3.98 -2.37 13.41
N ILE A 2 -4.02 -1.32 12.58
CA ILE A 2 -5.17 -0.41 12.50
C ILE A 2 -6.10 -1.02 11.45
N THR A 3 -7.29 -1.40 11.84
CA THR A 3 -8.33 -1.90 10.93
C THR A 3 -9.20 -0.73 10.46
N LEU A 4 -9.82 -0.85 9.27
CA LEU A 4 -10.84 0.10 8.80
C LEU A 4 -11.92 0.39 9.88
N ALA A 5 -12.20 -0.58 10.74
CA ALA A 5 -13.16 -0.47 11.83
C ALA A 5 -12.68 0.44 12.99
N GLU A 6 -11.36 0.71 13.11
CA GLU A 6 -10.82 1.60 14.14
C GLU A 6 -10.76 3.06 13.67
N ILE A 7 -10.80 3.28 12.34
CA ILE A 7 -10.75 4.62 11.75
C ILE A 7 -12.16 5.23 11.59
N MET A 8 -13.20 4.39 11.57
CA MET A 8 -14.58 4.84 11.34
C MET A 8 -15.55 4.13 12.29
N PRO A 9 -16.45 4.82 12.99
CA PRO A 9 -17.55 4.21 13.73
C PRO A 9 -18.60 3.70 12.73
N LEU A 10 -18.29 2.63 12.00
CA LEU A 10 -19.19 2.03 11.04
C LEU A 10 -19.98 0.88 11.67
N PRO A 11 -21.25 0.65 11.28
CA PRO A 11 -21.93 -0.59 11.58
C PRO A 11 -21.08 -1.72 10.98
N ARG A 12 -20.62 -2.61 11.83
CA ARG A 12 -19.72 -3.75 11.64
C ARG A 12 -19.69 -4.35 10.21
N LEU A 13 -19.00 -3.68 9.28
CA LEU A 13 -18.55 -4.28 8.05
C LEU A 13 -17.19 -4.94 8.36
N PHE A 14 -17.20 -6.19 8.79
CA PHE A 14 -15.97 -6.94 8.98
C PHE A 14 -15.49 -7.42 7.62
N LEU A 15 -14.64 -6.63 7.00
CA LEU A 15 -13.73 -7.08 5.95
C LEU A 15 -12.49 -7.63 6.65
N ASP A 16 -12.49 -8.88 7.07
CA ASP A 16 -11.29 -9.52 7.57
C ASP A 16 -10.47 -10.03 6.38
N ALA A 17 -9.69 -9.13 5.79
CA ALA A 17 -8.74 -9.45 4.73
C ALA A 17 -7.57 -10.33 5.21
N ARG A 18 -7.55 -10.75 6.48
CA ARG A 18 -6.44 -11.50 7.07
C ARG A 18 -6.45 -12.99 6.80
N TYR A 19 -7.58 -13.55 6.41
CA TYR A 19 -7.72 -15.00 6.25
C TYR A 19 -8.58 -15.31 5.05
N GLY A 20 -7.93 -15.56 3.92
CA GLY A 20 -8.56 -16.21 2.78
C GLY A 20 -8.89 -17.69 3.01
N VAL A 21 -8.86 -18.11 4.21
CA VAL A 21 -9.64 -19.26 4.62
C VAL A 21 -11.06 -18.76 4.67
N ALA A 22 -11.95 -19.35 3.86
CA ALA A 22 -13.37 -19.18 4.02
C ALA A 22 -13.69 -19.31 5.51
N LEU A 23 -13.72 -18.18 6.22
CA LEU A 23 -14.32 -18.14 7.53
C LEU A 23 -15.70 -18.73 7.32
N PRO A 24 -16.14 -19.66 8.17
CA PRO A 24 -17.45 -20.25 8.01
C PRO A 24 -18.42 -19.09 7.78
N ALA A 25 -19.24 -19.18 6.73
CA ALA A 25 -20.12 -18.14 6.20
C ALA A 25 -20.97 -17.40 7.27
N SER A 26 -20.91 -17.87 8.51
CA SER A 26 -21.57 -17.33 9.69
C SER A 26 -21.02 -16.00 10.22
N ARG A 27 -19.89 -15.49 9.71
CA ARG A 27 -19.30 -14.22 10.20
C ARG A 27 -19.07 -13.16 9.14
N ALA A 28 -18.99 -13.50 7.86
CA ALA A 28 -18.91 -12.54 6.78
C ALA A 28 -20.34 -12.12 6.38
N THR A 29 -20.65 -10.85 6.51
CA THR A 29 -21.94 -10.30 6.05
C THR A 29 -21.98 -10.12 4.54
N HIS A 30 -20.83 -9.94 3.90
CA HIS A 30 -20.70 -9.78 2.45
C HIS A 30 -19.42 -10.44 1.94
N VAL A 31 -19.54 -11.14 0.82
CA VAL A 31 -18.37 -11.66 0.08
C VAL A 31 -17.95 -10.60 -0.93
N VAL A 32 -16.71 -10.11 -0.83
CA VAL A 32 -16.17 -9.09 -1.70
C VAL A 32 -15.38 -9.75 -2.85
N ARG A 33 -15.58 -9.25 -4.07
CA ARG A 33 -14.89 -9.70 -5.28
C ARG A 33 -14.13 -8.53 -5.93
N ASP A 34 -13.26 -8.89 -6.86
CA ASP A 34 -12.57 -7.89 -7.70
C ASP A 34 -13.55 -6.98 -8.42
N GLY A 35 -13.32 -5.68 -8.34
CA GLY A 35 -14.15 -4.66 -8.95
C GLY A 35 -15.41 -4.27 -8.17
N ASP A 36 -15.74 -4.96 -7.08
CA ASP A 36 -16.88 -4.59 -6.25
C ASP A 36 -16.72 -3.17 -5.69
N THR A 37 -17.82 -2.42 -5.68
CA THR A 37 -17.88 -1.05 -5.17
C THR A 37 -18.91 -0.94 -4.06
N PHE A 38 -18.57 -0.14 -3.04
CA PHE A 38 -19.44 0.13 -1.89
C PHE A 38 -19.51 1.63 -1.67
N GLU A 39 -20.66 2.09 -1.24
CA GLU A 39 -20.85 3.46 -0.75
C GLU A 39 -21.00 3.41 0.77
N LEU A 40 -20.17 4.16 1.47
CA LEU A 40 -20.27 4.34 2.90
C LEU A 40 -20.85 5.73 3.16
N PHE A 41 -21.88 5.78 3.99
CA PHE A 41 -22.53 7.03 4.37
C PHE A 41 -22.33 7.25 5.88
N SER A 42 -21.85 8.44 6.24
CA SER A 42 -21.78 8.88 7.62
C SER A 42 -22.01 10.38 7.66
N ASP A 43 -23.01 10.82 8.44
CA ASP A 43 -23.32 12.24 8.69
C ASP A 43 -23.47 13.09 7.41
N GLY A 44 -24.13 12.54 6.38
CA GLY A 44 -24.30 13.20 5.09
C GLY A 44 -23.08 13.16 4.16
N ALA A 45 -22.02 12.49 4.59
CA ALA A 45 -20.83 12.28 3.80
C ALA A 45 -20.92 10.96 3.02
N LYS A 46 -20.45 10.98 1.78
CA LYS A 46 -20.33 9.80 0.92
C LYS A 46 -18.87 9.49 0.68
N VAL A 47 -18.49 8.24 0.95
CA VAL A 47 -17.16 7.70 0.67
C VAL A 47 -17.34 6.51 -0.26
N LEU A 48 -16.68 6.55 -1.41
CA LEU A 48 -16.66 5.45 -2.37
C LEU A 48 -15.52 4.51 -2.02
N VAL A 49 -15.81 3.21 -1.94
CA VAL A 49 -14.82 2.15 -1.75
C VAL A 49 -14.86 1.21 -2.95
N LYS A 50 -13.71 0.91 -3.53
CA LYS A 50 -13.57 -0.07 -4.60
C LYS A 50 -12.56 -1.14 -4.22
N ALA A 51 -12.95 -2.41 -4.41
CA ALA A 51 -12.11 -3.57 -4.13
C ALA A 51 -11.31 -3.97 -5.37
N TYR A 52 -10.04 -4.32 -5.15
CA TYR A 52 -9.12 -4.82 -6.17
C TYR A 52 -8.48 -6.11 -5.68
N ALA A 53 -8.72 -7.22 -6.38
CA ALA A 53 -8.03 -8.47 -6.07
C ALA A 53 -6.54 -8.37 -6.42
N THR A 54 -5.72 -8.67 -5.44
CA THR A 54 -4.25 -8.60 -5.53
C THR A 54 -3.62 -9.88 -4.97
N PRO A 55 -4.00 -11.08 -5.52
CA PRO A 55 -3.51 -12.35 -5.01
C PRO A 55 -1.99 -12.45 -5.19
N CYS A 56 -1.28 -12.76 -4.11
CA CYS A 56 0.13 -13.13 -4.09
C CYS A 56 0.60 -13.44 -2.67
N HIS A 57 0.49 -12.47 -1.75
CA HIS A 57 0.82 -12.69 -0.34
C HIS A 57 -0.07 -13.81 0.21
N THR A 58 -1.37 -13.68 -0.01
CA THR A 58 -2.35 -14.77 0.06
C THR A 58 -3.18 -14.77 -1.23
N ARG A 59 -3.85 -15.91 -1.54
CA ARG A 59 -4.65 -16.05 -2.77
C ARG A 59 -5.88 -15.15 -2.80
N ASP A 60 -6.33 -14.73 -1.65
CA ASP A 60 -7.51 -13.89 -1.44
C ASP A 60 -7.17 -12.46 -1.01
N SER A 61 -5.92 -12.05 -1.16
CA SER A 61 -5.52 -10.66 -0.89
C SER A 61 -6.34 -9.70 -1.73
N ILE A 62 -6.92 -8.69 -1.06
CA ILE A 62 -7.71 -7.61 -1.66
C ILE A 62 -7.18 -6.27 -1.14
N CYS A 63 -6.99 -5.32 -2.05
CA CYS A 63 -6.75 -3.92 -1.72
C CYS A 63 -8.05 -3.14 -1.85
N PHE A 64 -8.29 -2.18 -0.94
CA PHE A 64 -9.46 -1.31 -0.96
C PHE A 64 -9.03 0.12 -1.26
N PHE A 65 -9.41 0.62 -2.43
CA PHE A 65 -9.27 2.01 -2.78
C PHE A 65 -10.47 2.78 -2.24
N VAL A 66 -10.20 3.92 -1.62
CA VAL A 66 -11.20 4.78 -0.98
C VAL A 66 -11.07 6.18 -1.53
N GLU A 67 -12.17 6.74 -2.00
CA GLU A 67 -12.27 8.13 -2.43
C GLU A 67 -13.34 8.86 -1.60
N ASP A 68 -12.95 9.97 -0.98
CA ASP A 68 -13.84 10.82 -0.21
C ASP A 68 -14.49 11.82 -1.15
N GLU A 69 -15.82 11.74 -1.32
CA GLU A 69 -16.61 12.64 -2.16
C GLU A 69 -17.23 13.83 -1.38
N ARG A 70 -16.82 14.02 -0.12
CA ARG A 70 -17.33 15.14 0.67
C ARG A 70 -16.89 16.48 0.07
N SER A 71 -17.81 17.46 0.12
CA SER A 71 -17.48 18.85 -0.19
C SER A 71 -16.56 19.43 0.90
N GLU A 72 -15.78 20.47 0.55
CA GLU A 72 -14.91 21.18 1.50
C GLU A 72 -15.66 21.68 2.73
N ASP A 73 -16.89 22.19 2.57
CA ASP A 73 -17.74 22.65 3.65
C ASP A 73 -18.08 21.54 4.67
N THR A 74 -18.24 20.31 4.20
CA THR A 74 -18.53 19.15 5.07
C THR A 74 -17.28 18.67 5.79
N LEU A 75 -16.09 18.77 5.17
CA LEU A 75 -14.81 18.40 5.78
C LEU A 75 -14.38 19.36 6.89
N ALA A 76 -14.65 20.67 6.74
CA ALA A 76 -14.33 21.69 7.73
C ALA A 76 -15.11 21.52 9.05
N GLN A 77 -16.24 20.82 9.04
CA GLN A 77 -17.08 20.54 10.20
C GLN A 77 -16.74 19.22 10.90
N SER A 78 -15.77 18.45 10.38
CA SER A 78 -15.38 17.16 10.99
C SER A 78 -14.65 17.37 12.33
N PRO A 79 -15.06 16.70 13.42
CA PRO A 79 -14.44 16.86 14.75
C PRO A 79 -12.97 16.38 14.81
N HIS A 80 -12.47 15.71 13.80
CA HIS A 80 -11.09 15.18 13.74
C HIS A 80 -10.16 15.95 12.81
N GLY A 81 -10.56 17.17 12.37
CA GLY A 81 -9.70 18.16 11.71
C GLY A 81 -8.66 17.56 10.77
N LEU A 82 -9.09 16.82 9.73
CA LEU A 82 -8.18 16.41 8.67
C LEU A 82 -7.66 17.69 8.02
N LYS A 83 -6.35 17.95 8.18
CA LYS A 83 -5.70 19.13 7.62
C LYS A 83 -5.99 19.21 6.12
N GLU A 84 -6.43 20.38 5.70
CA GLU A 84 -6.70 20.72 4.32
C GLU A 84 -5.52 20.32 3.43
N GLY A 85 -5.79 19.49 2.40
CA GLY A 85 -4.96 19.46 1.21
C GLY A 85 -5.23 20.75 0.46
N ALA A 86 -4.20 21.40 -0.07
CA ALA A 86 -4.35 22.58 -0.89
C ALA A 86 -5.26 22.26 -2.10
N ASP A 87 -6.21 23.14 -2.36
CA ASP A 87 -6.99 23.24 -3.61
C ASP A 87 -7.92 22.07 -3.96
N GLY A 88 -9.03 21.88 -3.23
CA GLY A 88 -10.19 21.12 -3.75
C GLY A 88 -9.93 19.69 -4.20
N GLU A 89 -8.77 19.10 -3.85
CA GLU A 89 -8.39 17.76 -4.25
C GLU A 89 -9.14 16.71 -3.44
N LYS A 90 -9.76 15.77 -4.15
CA LYS A 90 -10.39 14.59 -3.56
C LYS A 90 -9.38 13.84 -2.70
N LYS A 91 -9.73 13.53 -1.45
CA LYS A 91 -8.89 12.73 -0.57
C LYS A 91 -9.01 11.26 -0.95
N ARG A 92 -7.88 10.65 -1.26
CA ARG A 92 -7.79 9.26 -1.71
C ARG A 92 -6.86 8.46 -0.83
N GLY A 93 -7.26 7.21 -0.58
CA GLY A 93 -6.43 6.25 0.14
C GLY A 93 -6.58 4.86 -0.44
N VAL A 94 -5.54 4.04 -0.33
CA VAL A 94 -5.62 2.62 -0.63
C VAL A 94 -5.13 1.79 0.55
N PHE A 95 -5.98 0.91 1.04
CA PHE A 95 -5.67 -0.05 2.10
C PHE A 95 -5.15 -1.31 1.46
N THR A 96 -3.87 -1.57 1.61
CA THR A 96 -3.14 -2.59 0.84
C THR A 96 -2.88 -3.88 1.61
N GLY A 97 -3.20 -3.90 2.92
CA GLY A 97 -2.83 -5.05 3.74
C GLY A 97 -1.34 -5.38 3.58
N ASP A 98 -1.05 -6.65 3.31
CA ASP A 98 0.31 -7.14 3.12
C ASP A 98 0.70 -7.28 1.63
N THR A 99 -0.04 -6.64 0.72
CA THR A 99 0.32 -6.56 -0.70
C THR A 99 1.41 -5.52 -0.92
N LEU A 100 1.17 -4.26 -0.57
CA LEU A 100 2.11 -3.14 -0.69
C LEU A 100 2.42 -2.58 0.69
N PHE A 101 3.70 -2.37 1.00
CA PHE A 101 4.21 -1.63 2.15
C PHE A 101 4.97 -0.40 1.68
N ILE A 102 5.14 0.58 2.55
CA ILE A 102 6.02 1.71 2.25
C ILE A 102 7.42 1.18 1.92
N SER A 103 7.88 1.46 0.69
CA SER A 103 9.16 1.00 0.13
C SER A 103 9.33 -0.52 0.10
N GLY A 104 8.23 -1.29 -0.03
CA GLY A 104 8.31 -2.75 -0.03
C GLY A 104 7.03 -3.44 -0.43
N CYS A 105 7.03 -4.76 -0.38
CA CYS A 105 5.84 -5.60 -0.59
C CYS A 105 5.84 -6.81 0.35
N GLY A 106 4.73 -7.52 0.42
CA GLY A 106 4.60 -8.77 1.16
C GLY A 106 5.42 -9.91 0.57
N ARG A 107 5.64 -10.97 1.36
CA ARG A 107 6.20 -12.21 0.85
C ARG A 107 5.20 -12.90 -0.08
N PHE A 108 5.72 -13.64 -1.06
CA PHE A 108 4.91 -14.44 -1.97
C PHE A 108 4.64 -15.80 -1.32
N PHE A 109 3.71 -15.86 -0.36
CA PHE A 109 3.42 -17.12 0.32
C PHE A 109 2.58 -18.06 -0.53
N GLU A 110 1.65 -17.51 -1.30
CA GLU A 110 0.68 -18.28 -2.08
C GLU A 110 0.64 -17.88 -3.56
N GLY A 111 1.56 -17.00 -4.00
CA GLY A 111 1.72 -16.53 -5.38
C GLY A 111 3.17 -16.51 -5.82
N GLN A 112 3.38 -15.94 -7.01
CA GLN A 112 4.67 -15.84 -7.69
C GLN A 112 5.01 -14.38 -8.01
N ALA A 113 6.18 -14.15 -8.63
CA ALA A 113 6.63 -12.81 -9.01
C ALA A 113 5.67 -12.12 -9.99
N GLU A 114 5.06 -12.88 -10.90
CA GLU A 114 4.06 -12.42 -11.86
C GLU A 114 2.82 -11.86 -11.16
N ASP A 115 2.38 -12.53 -10.09
CA ASP A 115 1.20 -12.12 -9.32
C ASP A 115 1.47 -10.80 -8.59
N MET A 116 2.63 -10.68 -7.93
CA MET A 116 3.00 -9.44 -7.26
C MET A 116 3.26 -8.30 -8.25
N HIS A 117 3.92 -8.59 -9.39
CA HIS A 117 4.07 -7.61 -10.46
C HIS A 117 2.70 -7.10 -10.93
N ARG A 118 1.75 -8.00 -11.18
CA ARG A 118 0.39 -7.62 -11.54
C ARG A 118 -0.26 -6.76 -10.46
N ALA A 119 -0.16 -7.16 -9.20
CA ALA A 119 -0.75 -6.43 -8.09
C ALA A 119 -0.22 -5.00 -7.98
N LEU A 120 1.11 -4.83 -7.99
CA LEU A 120 1.75 -3.54 -7.77
C LEU A 120 1.80 -2.68 -9.05
N ASN A 121 2.31 -3.28 -10.15
CA ASN A 121 2.69 -2.53 -11.36
C ASN A 121 1.60 -2.47 -12.42
N VAL A 122 0.54 -3.28 -12.29
CA VAL A 122 -0.62 -3.22 -13.19
C VAL A 122 -1.85 -2.70 -12.45
N VAL A 123 -2.22 -3.28 -11.30
CA VAL A 123 -3.46 -2.93 -10.59
C VAL A 123 -3.29 -1.64 -9.81
N LEU A 124 -2.38 -1.58 -8.84
CA LEU A 124 -2.23 -0.42 -7.95
C LEU A 124 -1.67 0.80 -8.69
N ARG A 125 -0.76 0.60 -9.64
CA ARG A 125 -0.18 1.70 -10.45
C ARG A 125 -1.21 2.46 -11.29
N GLN A 126 -2.38 1.88 -11.59
CA GLN A 126 -3.46 2.53 -12.34
C GLN A 126 -4.32 3.46 -11.48
N LEU A 127 -4.19 3.41 -10.16
CA LEU A 127 -4.89 4.31 -9.27
C LEU A 127 -4.32 5.73 -9.39
N PRO A 128 -5.09 6.77 -9.03
CA PRO A 128 -4.58 8.14 -8.98
C PRO A 128 -3.30 8.20 -8.14
N LEU A 129 -2.26 8.87 -8.65
CA LEU A 129 -0.93 8.87 -8.03
C LEU A 129 -0.86 9.63 -6.71
N ASP A 130 -1.81 10.50 -6.42
CA ASP A 130 -2.01 11.22 -5.16
C ASP A 130 -2.64 10.36 -4.04
N THR A 131 -2.98 9.09 -4.35
CA THR A 131 -3.56 8.16 -3.40
C THR A 131 -2.58 7.82 -2.27
N LEU A 132 -2.96 8.07 -1.02
CA LEU A 132 -2.19 7.71 0.17
C LEU A 132 -2.20 6.20 0.41
N VAL A 133 -1.06 5.64 0.79
CA VAL A 133 -0.90 4.19 1.03
C VAL A 133 -1.07 3.88 2.52
N TYR A 134 -2.06 3.04 2.83
CA TYR A 134 -2.34 2.50 4.17
C TYR A 134 -2.03 1.00 4.19
N CYS A 135 -0.85 0.64 4.64
CA CYS A 135 -0.39 -0.75 4.65
C CYS A 135 -0.71 -1.47 5.98
N GLY A 136 -0.68 -2.81 5.95
CA GLY A 136 -1.06 -3.67 7.08
C GLY A 136 -0.08 -3.67 8.24
N HIS A 137 1.20 -3.37 7.98
CA HIS A 137 2.27 -3.37 8.96
C HIS A 137 3.24 -2.21 8.77
N GLU A 138 3.88 -1.79 9.86
CA GLU A 138 4.92 -0.75 9.85
C GLU A 138 6.31 -1.41 9.69
N TYR A 139 6.68 -1.71 8.44
CA TYR A 139 7.97 -2.32 8.10
C TYR A 139 8.94 -1.35 7.42
N THR A 140 8.63 -0.07 7.40
CA THR A 140 9.31 0.94 6.58
C THR A 140 10.80 1.03 6.87
N ALA A 141 11.23 1.02 8.13
CA ALA A 141 12.65 1.03 8.46
C ALA A 141 13.42 -0.15 7.83
N SER A 142 12.86 -1.36 7.92
CA SER A 142 13.45 -2.55 7.31
C SER A 142 13.38 -2.51 5.78
N ASN A 143 12.31 -1.96 5.22
CA ASN A 143 12.12 -1.87 3.79
C ASN A 143 13.10 -0.86 3.18
N VAL A 144 13.21 0.33 3.75
CA VAL A 144 14.10 1.37 3.22
C VAL A 144 15.57 1.00 3.37
N ALA A 145 15.95 0.24 4.42
CA ALA A 145 17.29 -0.31 4.55
C ALA A 145 17.66 -1.23 3.39
N PHE A 146 16.72 -2.03 2.91
CA PHE A 146 16.88 -2.86 1.72
C PHE A 146 16.89 -2.02 0.44
N SER A 147 15.91 -1.13 0.26
CA SER A 147 15.79 -0.30 -0.94
C SER A 147 17.03 0.56 -1.18
N ALA A 148 17.61 1.11 -0.11
CA ALA A 148 18.84 1.90 -0.18
C ALA A 148 20.09 1.04 -0.46
N ALA A 149 20.06 -0.25 -0.18
CA ALA A 149 21.12 -1.15 -0.59
C ALA A 149 21.01 -1.54 -2.08
N VAL A 150 19.79 -1.64 -2.60
CA VAL A 150 19.54 -1.92 -4.04
C VAL A 150 19.86 -0.70 -4.89
N LEU A 151 19.35 0.48 -4.52
CA LEU A 151 19.45 1.73 -5.28
C LEU A 151 20.00 2.87 -4.41
N PRO A 152 21.29 2.84 -4.05
CA PRO A 152 21.89 3.78 -3.08
C PRO A 152 21.85 5.23 -3.52
N HIS A 153 21.69 5.51 -4.81
CA HIS A 153 21.72 6.87 -5.35
C HIS A 153 20.35 7.39 -5.79
N ALA A 154 19.27 6.59 -5.64
CA ALA A 154 17.92 7.01 -5.99
C ALA A 154 17.44 8.15 -5.06
N PRO A 155 17.11 9.35 -5.58
CA PRO A 155 16.78 10.49 -4.73
C PRO A 155 15.55 10.27 -3.84
N GLY A 156 14.53 9.55 -4.34
CA GLY A 156 13.33 9.20 -3.57
C GLY A 156 13.68 8.33 -2.36
N ILE A 157 14.54 7.33 -2.56
CA ILE A 157 15.00 6.44 -1.48
C ILE A 157 15.82 7.23 -0.45
N GLN A 158 16.72 8.13 -0.90
CA GLN A 158 17.52 8.93 0.02
C GLN A 158 16.65 9.90 0.87
N ARG A 159 15.60 10.46 0.30
CA ARG A 159 14.61 11.25 1.07
C ARG A 159 13.95 10.39 2.15
N LEU A 160 13.47 9.19 1.79
CA LEU A 160 12.84 8.28 2.74
C LEU A 160 13.82 7.80 3.84
N VAL A 161 15.09 7.54 3.51
CA VAL A 161 16.16 7.27 4.50
C VAL A 161 16.28 8.40 5.51
N SER A 162 16.27 9.65 5.03
CA SER A 162 16.36 10.84 5.89
C SER A 162 15.14 10.96 6.81
N ASP A 163 13.94 10.71 6.30
CA ASP A 163 12.70 10.76 7.07
C ASP A 163 12.66 9.70 8.17
N VAL A 164 13.06 8.46 7.84
CA VAL A 164 13.13 7.35 8.81
C VAL A 164 14.18 7.64 9.90
N ARG A 165 15.37 8.13 9.53
CA ARG A 165 16.41 8.52 10.49
C ARG A 165 15.98 9.66 11.41
N ALA A 166 15.20 10.60 10.88
CA ALA A 166 14.67 11.72 11.65
C ALA A 166 13.54 11.30 12.61
N GLY A 167 13.05 10.05 12.53
CA GLY A 167 11.97 9.56 13.37
C GLY A 167 10.66 10.32 13.18
N ARG A 168 10.40 10.82 11.97
CA ARG A 168 9.19 11.60 11.68
C ARG A 168 7.93 10.83 12.09
N ASN A 169 6.97 11.53 12.64
CA ASN A 169 5.69 11.00 13.12
C ASN A 169 5.81 9.79 14.08
N GLY A 170 6.85 9.74 14.91
CA GLY A 170 7.05 8.64 15.85
C GLY A 170 7.33 7.30 15.20
N GLY A 171 7.78 7.30 13.94
CA GLY A 171 8.09 6.09 13.16
C GLY A 171 6.87 5.46 12.46
N VAL A 172 5.69 6.07 12.54
CA VAL A 172 4.50 5.64 11.79
C VAL A 172 4.52 6.30 10.41
N THR A 173 4.50 5.51 9.36
CA THR A 173 4.61 5.97 7.96
C THR A 173 3.38 5.66 7.11
N THR A 174 2.53 4.72 7.54
CA THR A 174 1.26 4.44 6.87
C THR A 174 0.40 5.70 6.76
N GLY A 175 -0.14 5.97 5.58
CA GLY A 175 -0.93 7.17 5.29
C GLY A 175 -0.13 8.47 5.13
N LEU A 176 1.22 8.41 5.02
CA LEU A 176 2.07 9.59 4.81
C LEU A 176 2.61 9.70 3.38
N TYR A 177 2.74 8.57 2.69
CA TYR A 177 3.29 8.49 1.35
C TYR A 177 2.22 8.07 0.36
N THR A 178 2.34 8.60 -0.85
CA THR A 178 1.41 8.36 -1.95
C THR A 178 1.94 7.25 -2.87
N LEU A 179 1.10 6.80 -3.81
CA LEU A 179 1.55 5.92 -4.88
C LEU A 179 2.63 6.57 -5.75
N SER A 180 2.59 7.91 -5.92
CA SER A 180 3.66 8.66 -6.58
C SER A 180 5.00 8.54 -5.86
N ASP A 181 4.97 8.53 -4.53
CA ASP A 181 6.18 8.35 -3.73
C ASP A 181 6.69 6.90 -3.83
N GLU A 182 5.79 5.91 -3.82
CA GLU A 182 6.17 4.51 -3.99
C GLU A 182 6.87 4.26 -5.34
N LEU A 183 6.46 4.91 -6.41
CA LEU A 183 7.15 4.86 -7.70
C LEU A 183 8.57 5.45 -7.68
N GLN A 184 8.96 6.19 -6.64
CA GLN A 184 10.27 6.82 -6.50
C GLN A 184 11.16 6.14 -5.46
N HIS A 185 10.58 5.40 -4.53
CA HIS A 185 11.35 4.83 -3.42
C HIS A 185 11.12 3.34 -3.16
N ASN A 186 10.23 2.69 -3.94
CA ASN A 186 9.96 1.26 -3.79
C ASN A 186 10.51 0.46 -4.97
N PRO A 187 11.63 -0.28 -4.83
CA PRO A 187 12.21 -1.07 -5.93
C PRO A 187 11.22 -2.07 -6.55
N PHE A 188 10.25 -2.59 -5.78
CA PHE A 188 9.22 -3.50 -6.27
C PHE A 188 8.20 -2.83 -7.20
N MET A 189 8.09 -1.50 -7.16
CA MET A 189 7.29 -0.70 -8.10
C MET A 189 8.15 -0.07 -9.21
N MET A 190 9.48 -0.30 -9.18
CA MET A 190 10.46 0.19 -10.16
C MET A 190 11.08 -0.95 -10.98
N VAL A 191 10.42 -2.10 -11.08
CA VAL A 191 10.98 -3.31 -11.72
C VAL A 191 11.19 -3.18 -13.23
N GLU A 192 10.59 -2.18 -13.87
CA GLU A 192 10.79 -1.85 -15.27
C GLU A 192 11.97 -0.88 -15.49
N ASP A 193 12.50 -0.29 -14.41
CA ASP A 193 13.61 0.64 -14.46
C ASP A 193 14.93 -0.09 -14.70
N ALA A 194 15.73 0.40 -15.67
CA ALA A 194 16.97 -0.23 -16.06
C ALA A 194 18.02 -0.28 -14.93
N ASP A 195 18.05 0.74 -14.07
CA ASP A 195 18.98 0.76 -12.92
C ASP A 195 18.57 -0.26 -11.87
N THR A 196 17.27 -0.43 -11.64
CA THR A 196 16.73 -1.47 -10.75
C THR A 196 17.06 -2.86 -11.26
N GLN A 197 16.81 -3.13 -12.55
CA GLN A 197 17.14 -4.40 -13.19
C GLN A 197 18.63 -4.72 -13.08
N LYS A 198 19.47 -3.75 -13.43
CA LYS A 198 20.94 -3.89 -13.35
C LYS A 198 21.42 -4.12 -11.92
N ALA A 199 20.84 -3.43 -10.94
CA ALA A 199 21.26 -3.50 -9.53
C ALA A 199 21.06 -4.90 -8.93
N ILE A 200 20.00 -5.61 -9.38
CA ILE A 200 19.64 -6.93 -8.82
C ILE A 200 19.89 -8.08 -9.80
N GLY A 201 20.36 -7.80 -11.02
CA GLY A 201 20.63 -8.82 -12.04
C GLY A 201 19.37 -9.34 -12.75
N GLY A 202 18.28 -8.58 -12.75
CA GLY A 202 17.08 -8.89 -13.52
C GLY A 202 17.24 -8.54 -15.00
N THR A 203 16.53 -9.25 -15.87
CA THR A 203 16.54 -9.05 -17.33
C THR A 203 15.22 -8.47 -17.85
N ASP A 204 14.19 -8.53 -17.06
CA ASP A 204 12.84 -8.02 -17.30
C ASP A 204 12.13 -7.75 -15.97
N ALA A 205 10.91 -7.24 -16.01
CA ALA A 205 10.16 -6.87 -14.80
C ALA A 205 9.90 -8.05 -13.85
N ILE A 206 9.61 -9.23 -14.40
CA ILE A 206 9.25 -10.42 -13.60
C ILE A 206 10.48 -11.01 -12.94
N THR A 207 11.57 -11.20 -13.69
CA THR A 207 12.85 -11.68 -13.14
C THR A 207 13.41 -10.71 -12.11
N THR A 208 13.23 -9.40 -12.32
CA THR A 208 13.61 -8.35 -11.36
C THR A 208 12.77 -8.43 -10.08
N MET A 209 11.44 -8.58 -10.20
CA MET A 209 10.53 -8.77 -9.08
C MET A 209 10.94 -9.99 -8.24
N HIS A 210 11.22 -11.11 -8.90
CA HIS A 210 11.68 -12.34 -8.26
C HIS A 210 13.00 -12.12 -7.52
N ALA A 211 14.00 -11.57 -8.21
CA ALA A 211 15.33 -11.34 -7.62
C ALA A 211 15.30 -10.40 -6.41
N LEU A 212 14.52 -9.32 -6.48
CA LEU A 212 14.29 -8.42 -5.34
C LEU A 212 13.67 -9.16 -4.15
N ARG A 213 12.66 -10.00 -4.38
CA ARG A 213 11.99 -10.72 -3.30
C ARG A 213 12.92 -11.74 -2.65
N GLU A 214 13.68 -12.50 -3.44
CA GLU A 214 14.66 -13.45 -2.93
C GLU A 214 15.78 -12.77 -2.13
N ALA A 215 16.37 -11.68 -2.66
CA ALA A 215 17.38 -10.92 -1.95
C ALA A 215 16.87 -10.38 -0.60
N LYS A 216 15.62 -9.88 -0.58
CA LYS A 216 14.99 -9.41 0.66
C LYS A 216 14.67 -10.55 1.63
N ASN A 217 14.28 -11.73 1.14
CA ASN A 217 14.03 -12.93 1.96
C ASN A 217 15.29 -13.41 2.66
N GLN A 218 16.44 -13.39 1.95
CA GLN A 218 17.75 -13.76 2.50
C GLN A 218 18.24 -12.77 3.57
N GLY A 219 17.78 -11.52 3.55
CA GLY A 219 18.09 -10.50 4.55
C GLY A 219 19.54 -10.01 4.57
N THR A 220 20.34 -10.39 3.56
CA THR A 220 21.77 -10.05 3.46
C THR A 220 22.00 -8.66 2.86
N LEU A 221 21.09 -8.21 1.98
CA LEU A 221 21.18 -6.94 1.28
C LEU A 221 20.42 -5.85 2.07
N ARG A 222 21.16 -5.07 2.87
CA ARG A 222 20.60 -3.95 3.63
C ARG A 222 21.70 -2.99 4.10
N ILE A 223 21.38 -1.71 4.18
CA ILE A 223 22.24 -0.72 4.86
C ILE A 223 21.93 -0.68 6.36
N ARG A 224 22.80 -0.05 7.13
CA ARG A 224 22.53 0.34 8.52
C ARG A 224 21.86 1.72 8.52
N LEU A 225 20.66 1.82 9.04
CA LEU A 225 19.93 3.07 9.21
C LEU A 225 20.36 3.84 10.45
#